data_29c0f4328406280d53587c3138b8ade5
#
_entry.id   29c0f4328406280d53587c3138b8ade5
#
_cell.length_a   1.000
_cell.length_b   1.000
_cell.length_c   1.000
_cell.angle_alpha   90.00
_cell.angle_beta   90.00
_cell.angle_gamma   90.00
#
_symmetry.space_group_name_H-M   'P 1'
#
loop_
_entity.id
_entity.type
_entity.pdbx_description
1 polymer ?
#
loop_
_entity_poly.entity_id
_entity_poly.type
_entity_poly.pdbx_seq_one_letter_code
_entity_poly.pdbx_strand_id
1 'polypeptide(L)'
;KSDVQFFRIVASSFVGGVFLTLCLVGCGKSDVVSSSEDEPNIDIEGNELVEIEPDRSLILHNPFTEWVTYASIGDGASTTYWSDYDNMHTSEGSVVKVSDYSNTLYLRGAWADFNPEDGVYAWEDECTTQASKRLKGFMEEAEKRGMKLAFTFVVDSRDKHDNFTPAFVKDAGAKGYETVTGSATVWSPYPDDPIFQKYYEKFIYALGERFDDPDKVQFISGTGLGKWGEYHTVWYYGTKVEGKEELPIRESVFDWATSLYADAFKRVPLLINFHRWIGTGRDWVNESTYDEDTERLIGKAVEKGYSLRHDAFGMHPYYGNWEREFAQKWFYKRPIIMEGGWVVGTHRYWTDSEGKYREGHPEDVRNGEFKDAQEAHVNMMDFRIGNETETWFGKSFDLVKRFVQEGGYRLYPSKVSLPTTMENNTSVTLVHYWKNIGWGYCPTNMPQWKNKYKVAFALLDTKTENVKFMFVDDKPEACDWILGNEKEYIF
;
A
#
# COMPACT_ATOMS: atom_id res chain seq x y z
N LYS A 1 7.87 48.35 27.44
CA LYS A 1 7.96 47.78 26.07
C LYS A 1 7.97 46.29 26.25
N SER A 2 6.79 45.69 26.14
CA SER A 2 6.63 44.24 26.19
C SER A 2 7.01 43.65 24.82
N ASP A 3 8.04 42.84 24.81
CA ASP A 3 8.40 42.03 23.66
C ASP A 3 7.33 40.93 23.55
N VAL A 4 6.42 41.06 22.58
CA VAL A 4 5.46 40.02 22.22
C VAL A 4 6.29 38.91 21.53
N GLN A 5 6.56 37.83 22.24
CA GLN A 5 7.15 36.64 21.65
C GLN A 5 6.03 35.86 20.94
N PHE A 6 6.12 35.77 19.61
CA PHE A 6 5.30 34.90 18.83
C PHE A 6 5.77 33.45 18.99
N PHE A 7 4.92 32.60 19.50
CA PHE A 7 5.16 31.15 19.52
C PHE A 7 4.70 30.54 18.21
N ARG A 8 5.55 29.73 17.62
CA ARG A 8 5.19 28.94 16.45
C ARG A 8 5.03 27.50 16.91
N ILE A 9 3.81 26.95 16.78
CA ILE A 9 3.55 25.55 17.08
C ILE A 9 3.67 24.77 15.77
N VAL A 10 4.49 23.74 15.80
CA VAL A 10 4.62 22.77 14.72
C VAL A 10 3.98 21.49 15.20
N ALA A 11 2.84 21.11 14.62
CA ALA A 11 2.29 19.79 14.79
C ALA A 11 2.94 18.90 13.74
N SER A 12 3.73 17.93 14.17
CA SER A 12 4.35 16.96 13.26
C SER A 12 3.92 15.54 13.61
N SER A 13 3.59 14.76 12.62
CA SER A 13 3.57 13.30 12.76
C SER A 13 5.02 12.82 12.53
N PHE A 14 5.57 12.11 13.50
CA PHE A 14 6.95 11.62 13.45
C PHE A 14 7.00 10.40 12.51
N VAL A 15 7.61 10.58 11.34
CA VAL A 15 7.92 9.48 10.42
C VAL A 15 9.42 9.55 10.17
N GLY A 16 10.12 8.47 10.44
CA GLY A 16 11.56 8.28 10.30
C GLY A 16 12.32 9.35 9.51
N GLY A 17 12.82 10.37 10.21
CA GLY A 17 13.77 11.34 9.69
C GLY A 17 13.24 12.50 8.84
N VAL A 18 11.96 12.57 8.52
CA VAL A 18 11.37 13.69 7.76
C VAL A 18 10.48 14.52 8.66
N PHE A 19 10.85 15.79 8.87
CA PHE A 19 10.05 16.76 9.58
C PHE A 19 9.04 17.42 8.64
N LEU A 20 7.76 17.21 8.84
CA LEU A 20 6.72 18.00 8.20
C LEU A 20 6.51 19.26 9.05
N THR A 21 7.04 20.39 8.60
CA THR A 21 6.91 21.67 9.30
C THR A 21 5.66 22.39 8.81
N LEU A 22 4.62 22.49 9.65
CA LEU A 22 3.48 23.35 9.40
C LEU A 22 3.81 24.76 9.90
N CYS A 23 3.98 25.70 8.97
CA CYS A 23 4.20 27.10 9.30
C CYS A 23 2.88 27.81 9.45
N LEU A 24 2.52 28.22 10.67
CA LEU A 24 1.38 29.12 10.89
C LEU A 24 1.82 30.57 10.65
N VAL A 25 1.33 31.16 9.57
CA VAL A 25 1.43 32.60 9.35
C VAL A 25 0.04 33.17 9.60
N GLY A 26 -0.11 33.89 10.68
CA GLY A 26 -1.35 34.59 10.98
C GLY A 26 -1.56 35.75 10.00
N CYS A 27 -2.66 35.74 9.27
CA CYS A 27 -3.19 36.90 8.53
C CYS A 27 -4.70 36.96 8.68
N GLY A 28 -5.13 38.11 9.08
CA GLY A 28 -6.38 38.84 9.13
C GLY A 28 -7.70 38.16 8.74
N LYS A 29 -8.70 38.52 9.51
CA LYS A 29 -10.11 38.23 9.46
C LYS A 29 -10.72 38.28 8.06
N SER A 30 -11.53 37.29 7.73
CA SER A 30 -12.68 37.43 6.84
C SER A 30 -13.85 36.56 7.31
N ASP A 31 -14.98 37.18 7.53
CA ASP A 31 -16.23 36.53 7.96
C ASP A 31 -16.81 35.68 6.83
N VAL A 32 -16.98 34.38 7.04
CA VAL A 32 -17.90 33.55 6.25
C VAL A 32 -18.71 32.68 7.19
N VAL A 33 -20.00 32.91 7.18
CA VAL A 33 -21.00 32.13 7.91
C VAL A 33 -21.29 30.83 7.16
N SER A 34 -21.05 29.68 7.78
CA SER A 34 -21.63 28.40 7.37
C SER A 34 -22.16 27.65 8.60
N SER A 35 -23.40 27.22 8.50
CA SER A 35 -24.15 26.52 9.56
C SER A 35 -23.82 25.06 9.60
N SER A 36 -23.11 24.60 10.63
CA SER A 36 -23.15 23.25 11.17
C SER A 36 -23.33 23.36 12.68
N GLU A 37 -24.18 22.53 13.28
CA GLU A 37 -24.32 22.46 14.73
C GLU A 37 -22.99 22.00 15.33
N ASP A 38 -22.13 22.95 15.66
CA ASP A 38 -20.83 22.70 16.28
C ASP A 38 -21.04 22.38 17.76
N GLU A 39 -20.54 21.25 18.24
CA GLU A 39 -20.34 21.06 19.67
C GLU A 39 -19.48 22.22 20.21
N PRO A 40 -19.80 22.78 21.38
CA PRO A 40 -19.07 23.95 21.87
C PRO A 40 -17.61 23.58 22.10
N ASN A 41 -16.70 24.34 21.49
CA ASN A 41 -15.26 24.23 21.75
C ASN A 41 -14.99 24.39 23.25
N ILE A 42 -14.07 23.61 23.80
CA ILE A 42 -13.64 23.76 25.18
C ILE A 42 -12.93 25.12 25.30
N ASP A 43 -13.52 26.03 26.08
CA ASP A 43 -12.93 27.35 26.37
C ASP A 43 -12.04 27.22 27.62
N ILE A 44 -10.74 27.48 27.43
CA ILE A 44 -9.77 27.53 28.51
C ILE A 44 -9.41 28.99 28.75
N GLU A 45 -9.64 29.49 29.97
CA GLU A 45 -9.31 30.86 30.31
C GLU A 45 -7.84 31.18 30.05
N GLY A 46 -7.59 32.23 29.28
CA GLY A 46 -6.24 32.67 28.89
C GLY A 46 -5.68 32.02 27.63
N ASN A 47 -6.44 31.10 27.01
CA ASN A 47 -6.10 30.52 25.71
C ASN A 47 -6.72 31.33 24.56
N GLU A 48 -6.05 31.26 23.42
CA GLU A 48 -6.58 31.72 22.11
C GLU A 48 -6.81 30.50 21.24
N LEU A 49 -7.96 30.47 20.54
CA LEU A 49 -8.29 29.44 19.56
C LEU A 49 -7.71 29.84 18.19
N VAL A 50 -6.86 28.99 17.64
CA VAL A 50 -6.31 29.13 16.29
C VAL A 50 -6.99 28.09 15.38
N GLU A 51 -7.66 28.53 14.35
CA GLU A 51 -8.22 27.66 13.30
C GLU A 51 -7.22 27.51 12.14
N ILE A 52 -7.17 26.33 11.54
CA ILE A 52 -6.20 25.96 10.51
C ILE A 52 -6.95 25.44 9.29
N GLU A 53 -6.73 26.08 8.16
CA GLU A 53 -7.25 25.62 6.87
C GLU A 53 -6.32 24.61 6.22
N PRO A 54 -6.83 23.49 5.69
CA PRO A 54 -5.99 22.47 5.07
C PRO A 54 -5.56 22.90 3.66
N ASP A 55 -4.29 22.71 3.33
CA ASP A 55 -3.79 22.85 1.96
C ASP A 55 -3.84 21.52 1.23
N ARG A 56 -4.79 21.37 0.30
CA ARG A 56 -4.94 20.18 -0.56
C ARG A 56 -3.99 20.18 -1.77
N SER A 57 -3.33 21.29 -2.06
CA SER A 57 -2.43 21.40 -3.22
C SER A 57 -1.09 20.69 -3.01
N LEU A 58 -0.68 20.52 -1.75
CA LEU A 58 0.56 19.85 -1.40
C LEU A 58 0.46 18.34 -1.64
N ILE A 59 1.48 17.78 -2.28
CA ILE A 59 1.69 16.33 -2.32
C ILE A 59 2.39 15.94 -1.03
N LEU A 60 1.75 15.07 -0.23
CA LEU A 60 2.27 14.61 1.05
C LEU A 60 2.76 13.17 0.90
N HIS A 61 4.05 12.94 1.02
CA HIS A 61 4.65 11.60 0.98
C HIS A 61 4.49 10.88 2.33
N ASN A 62 3.24 10.65 2.73
CA ASN A 62 2.96 9.93 3.96
C ASN A 62 3.17 8.41 3.77
N PRO A 63 3.58 7.67 4.83
CA PRO A 63 3.68 6.22 4.74
C PRO A 63 2.30 5.59 4.50
N PHE A 64 2.28 4.54 3.72
CA PHE A 64 1.09 3.75 3.44
C PHE A 64 -0.07 4.56 2.83
N THR A 65 0.28 5.53 2.00
CA THR A 65 -0.65 6.30 1.16
C THR A 65 0.04 6.68 -0.15
N GLU A 66 -0.65 7.26 -1.10
CA GLU A 66 -0.21 7.62 -2.44
C GLU A 66 -0.24 6.50 -3.49
N TRP A 67 0.31 6.83 -4.67
CA TRP A 67 0.47 5.89 -5.75
C TRP A 67 1.65 4.95 -5.52
N VAL A 68 1.51 3.76 -6.09
CA VAL A 68 2.55 2.74 -6.17
C VAL A 68 3.05 2.66 -7.62
N THR A 69 4.35 2.75 -7.80
CA THR A 69 5.01 2.55 -9.09
C THR A 69 5.47 1.10 -9.18
N TYR A 70 5.20 0.43 -10.29
CA TYR A 70 5.44 -1.00 -10.46
C TYR A 70 6.61 -1.27 -11.40
N ALA A 71 7.50 -2.20 -11.06
CA ALA A 71 8.58 -2.67 -11.90
C ALA A 71 8.80 -4.19 -11.81
N SER A 72 9.40 -4.77 -12.85
CA SER A 72 9.82 -6.17 -12.90
C SER A 72 11.34 -6.26 -13.00
N ILE A 73 11.92 -7.27 -12.35
CA ILE A 73 13.37 -7.57 -12.43
C ILE A 73 13.69 -8.73 -13.38
N GLY A 74 12.67 -9.50 -13.81
CA GLY A 74 12.81 -10.66 -14.67
C GLY A 74 13.20 -10.31 -16.12
N ASP A 75 13.30 -11.33 -16.95
CA ASP A 75 13.59 -11.16 -18.37
C ASP A 75 12.47 -10.36 -19.06
N GLY A 76 12.85 -9.44 -19.95
CA GLY A 76 11.92 -8.48 -20.57
C GLY A 76 11.66 -7.21 -19.75
N ALA A 77 12.28 -7.04 -18.58
CA ALA A 77 12.25 -5.77 -17.86
C ALA A 77 12.83 -4.64 -18.71
N SER A 78 12.17 -3.48 -18.71
CA SER A 78 12.60 -2.32 -19.49
C SER A 78 13.98 -1.83 -19.04
N THR A 79 14.87 -1.58 -19.99
CA THR A 79 16.18 -0.97 -19.75
C THR A 79 16.10 0.56 -19.67
N THR A 80 14.98 1.14 -20.11
CA THR A 80 14.73 2.58 -20.14
C THR A 80 13.76 3.02 -19.04
N TYR A 81 13.42 2.14 -18.12
CA TYR A 81 12.38 2.35 -17.09
C TYR A 81 12.45 3.74 -16.45
N TRP A 82 13.60 4.09 -15.85
CA TRP A 82 13.72 5.37 -15.16
C TRP A 82 13.72 6.57 -16.10
N SER A 83 14.31 6.44 -17.32
CA SER A 83 14.25 7.52 -18.30
C SER A 83 12.83 7.78 -18.78
N ASP A 84 12.02 6.74 -18.93
CA ASP A 84 10.62 6.87 -19.34
C ASP A 84 9.76 7.45 -18.21
N TYR A 85 9.96 6.98 -16.98
CA TYR A 85 9.22 7.42 -15.80
C TYR A 85 9.64 8.81 -15.29
N ASP A 86 10.85 9.27 -15.60
CA ASP A 86 11.29 10.65 -15.30
C ASP A 86 10.83 11.65 -16.39
N ASN A 87 10.25 11.18 -17.50
CA ASN A 87 9.80 11.99 -18.64
C ASN A 87 8.37 11.64 -19.08
N MET A 88 7.47 11.43 -18.14
CA MET A 88 6.10 11.01 -18.40
C MET A 88 5.26 12.16 -18.96
N HIS A 89 4.69 11.97 -20.15
CA HIS A 89 3.79 12.93 -20.79
C HIS A 89 2.38 12.85 -20.18
N THR A 90 1.78 14.01 -19.90
CA THR A 90 0.45 14.09 -19.30
C THR A 90 -0.61 14.50 -20.31
N SER A 91 -1.88 14.20 -20.02
CA SER A 91 -3.03 14.67 -20.80
C SER A 91 -3.19 16.20 -20.82
N GLU A 92 -2.49 16.90 -19.93
CA GLU A 92 -2.48 18.38 -19.88
C GLU A 92 -1.33 19.00 -20.68
N GLY A 93 -0.53 18.18 -21.39
CA GLY A 93 0.57 18.64 -22.23
C GLY A 93 1.87 18.95 -21.46
N SER A 94 1.95 18.64 -20.18
CA SER A 94 3.17 18.74 -19.38
C SER A 94 3.97 17.44 -19.39
N VAL A 95 5.23 17.52 -18.96
CA VAL A 95 6.09 16.37 -18.67
C VAL A 95 6.41 16.37 -17.19
N VAL A 96 6.21 15.22 -16.53
CA VAL A 96 6.40 15.06 -15.08
C VAL A 96 7.21 13.82 -14.79
N LYS A 97 7.70 13.70 -13.55
CA LYS A 97 8.25 12.45 -13.03
C LYS A 97 7.15 11.67 -12.33
N VAL A 98 7.08 10.37 -12.60
CA VAL A 98 6.12 9.48 -11.91
C VAL A 98 6.40 9.48 -10.40
N SER A 99 7.69 9.57 -10.00
CA SER A 99 8.10 9.65 -8.60
C SER A 99 7.64 10.91 -7.85
N ASP A 100 7.17 11.95 -8.56
CA ASP A 100 6.56 13.12 -7.92
C ASP A 100 5.16 12.81 -7.33
N TYR A 101 4.55 11.69 -7.76
CA TYR A 101 3.21 11.24 -7.36
C TYR A 101 3.22 9.89 -6.63
N SER A 102 4.39 9.26 -6.47
CA SER A 102 4.54 7.92 -5.92
C SER A 102 5.70 7.87 -4.93
N ASN A 103 5.46 7.32 -3.75
CA ASN A 103 6.48 7.10 -2.73
C ASN A 103 6.91 5.62 -2.59
N THR A 104 6.38 4.74 -3.45
CA THR A 104 6.61 3.30 -3.36
C THR A 104 6.96 2.70 -4.71
N LEU A 105 8.09 1.98 -4.79
CA LEU A 105 8.47 1.12 -5.92
C LEU A 105 8.14 -0.33 -5.59
N TYR A 106 7.14 -0.89 -6.26
CA TYR A 106 6.71 -2.27 -6.11
C TYR A 106 7.42 -3.18 -7.11
N LEU A 107 8.16 -4.14 -6.59
CA LEU A 107 8.91 -5.13 -7.35
C LEU A 107 8.21 -6.48 -7.27
N ARG A 108 7.64 -6.93 -8.38
CA ARG A 108 7.02 -8.25 -8.51
C ARG A 108 7.83 -9.09 -9.47
N GLY A 109 8.27 -10.27 -9.04
CA GLY A 109 9.10 -11.14 -9.84
C GLY A 109 8.99 -12.61 -9.45
N ALA A 110 9.61 -13.47 -10.26
CA ALA A 110 9.72 -14.89 -9.98
C ALA A 110 10.59 -15.12 -8.74
N TRP A 111 10.26 -16.09 -7.90
CA TRP A 111 11.16 -16.54 -6.83
C TRP A 111 12.56 -16.86 -7.37
N ALA A 112 12.64 -17.51 -8.54
CA ALA A 112 13.91 -17.83 -9.20
C ALA A 112 14.79 -16.62 -9.50
N ASP A 113 14.20 -15.45 -9.77
CA ASP A 113 14.94 -14.20 -9.99
C ASP A 113 15.59 -13.67 -8.72
N PHE A 114 14.94 -13.88 -7.57
CA PHE A 114 15.43 -13.43 -6.26
C PHE A 114 16.36 -14.45 -5.57
N ASN A 115 16.26 -15.74 -5.92
CA ASN A 115 17.02 -16.83 -5.31
C ASN A 115 17.40 -17.86 -6.38
N PRO A 116 18.38 -17.55 -7.25
CA PRO A 116 18.74 -18.41 -8.40
C PRO A 116 19.35 -19.75 -8.01
N GLU A 117 20.06 -19.82 -6.90
CA GLU A 117 20.69 -21.03 -6.37
C GLU A 117 20.41 -21.15 -4.86
N ASP A 118 20.50 -22.36 -4.30
CA ASP A 118 20.25 -22.58 -2.88
C ASP A 118 21.22 -21.78 -2.00
N GLY A 119 20.69 -20.82 -1.25
CA GLY A 119 21.44 -19.93 -0.37
C GLY A 119 22.14 -18.77 -1.08
N VAL A 120 21.87 -18.54 -2.38
CA VAL A 120 22.34 -17.35 -3.12
C VAL A 120 21.15 -16.44 -3.41
N TYR A 121 21.25 -15.19 -2.98
CA TYR A 121 20.14 -14.24 -3.11
C TYR A 121 20.51 -13.03 -3.97
N ALA A 122 19.57 -12.55 -4.76
CA ALA A 122 19.78 -11.49 -5.74
C ALA A 122 20.25 -10.14 -5.14
N TRP A 123 20.02 -9.92 -3.86
CA TRP A 123 20.46 -8.70 -3.15
C TRP A 123 21.88 -8.79 -2.61
N GLU A 124 22.55 -9.96 -2.67
CA GLU A 124 23.91 -10.15 -2.22
C GLU A 124 24.92 -9.78 -3.31
N ASP A 125 26.10 -9.32 -2.91
CA ASP A 125 27.13 -8.87 -3.84
C ASP A 125 27.68 -10.00 -4.72
N GLU A 126 27.70 -11.20 -4.20
CA GLU A 126 28.15 -12.43 -4.87
C GLU A 126 27.20 -12.84 -6.00
N CYS A 127 25.92 -12.47 -5.94
CA CYS A 127 24.97 -12.76 -6.99
C CYS A 127 25.14 -11.80 -8.16
N THR A 128 25.49 -12.32 -9.34
CA THR A 128 25.81 -11.54 -10.54
C THR A 128 24.85 -11.76 -11.70
N THR A 129 23.67 -12.37 -11.46
CA THR A 129 22.64 -12.57 -12.47
C THR A 129 22.11 -11.23 -13.01
N GLN A 130 21.43 -11.26 -14.15
CA GLN A 130 20.82 -10.04 -14.68
C GLN A 130 19.68 -9.53 -13.76
N ALA A 131 18.89 -10.44 -13.19
CA ALA A 131 17.86 -10.09 -12.22
C ALA A 131 18.47 -9.41 -10.98
N SER A 132 19.60 -9.93 -10.45
CA SER A 132 20.35 -9.31 -9.35
C SER A 132 20.81 -7.88 -9.68
N LYS A 133 21.38 -7.68 -10.86
CA LYS A 133 21.84 -6.35 -11.29
C LYS A 133 20.68 -5.36 -11.41
N ARG A 134 19.55 -5.83 -11.95
CA ARG A 134 18.33 -5.01 -12.06
C ARG A 134 17.75 -4.68 -10.67
N LEU A 135 17.65 -5.68 -9.78
CA LEU A 135 17.17 -5.49 -8.42
C LEU A 135 18.00 -4.42 -7.68
N LYS A 136 19.33 -4.58 -7.69
CA LYS A 136 20.25 -3.62 -7.04
C LYS A 136 20.12 -2.22 -7.65
N GLY A 137 20.01 -2.12 -8.99
CA GLY A 137 19.76 -0.85 -9.68
C GLY A 137 18.42 -0.21 -9.30
N PHE A 138 17.35 -0.98 -9.20
CA PHE A 138 16.05 -0.47 -8.74
C PHE A 138 16.09 -0.02 -7.29
N MET A 139 16.75 -0.77 -6.40
CA MET A 139 16.91 -0.39 -5.00
C MET A 139 17.67 0.94 -4.86
N GLU A 140 18.79 1.10 -5.58
CA GLU A 140 19.60 2.31 -5.58
C GLU A 140 18.82 3.53 -6.11
N GLU A 141 18.12 3.35 -7.24
CA GLU A 141 17.36 4.43 -7.86
C GLU A 141 16.09 4.81 -7.06
N ALA A 142 15.45 3.85 -6.37
CA ALA A 142 14.36 4.13 -5.44
C ALA A 142 14.86 4.97 -4.25
N GLU A 143 16.00 4.60 -3.65
CA GLU A 143 16.61 5.36 -2.55
C GLU A 143 16.93 6.81 -2.97
N LYS A 144 17.52 7.01 -4.16
CA LYS A 144 17.80 8.36 -4.70
C LYS A 144 16.56 9.23 -4.87
N ARG A 145 15.40 8.61 -5.10
CA ARG A 145 14.10 9.30 -5.27
C ARG A 145 13.29 9.39 -3.97
N GLY A 146 13.83 8.91 -2.85
CA GLY A 146 13.13 8.87 -1.57
C GLY A 146 11.94 7.90 -1.53
N MET A 147 11.92 6.92 -2.45
CA MET A 147 10.86 5.91 -2.53
C MET A 147 11.20 4.72 -1.63
N LYS A 148 10.18 4.12 -1.04
CA LYS A 148 10.29 2.83 -0.37
C LYS A 148 10.05 1.69 -1.35
N LEU A 149 10.58 0.51 -1.05
CA LEU A 149 10.34 -0.69 -1.81
C LEU A 149 9.07 -1.41 -1.35
N ALA A 150 8.47 -2.18 -2.24
CA ALA A 150 7.47 -3.18 -1.89
C ALA A 150 7.71 -4.42 -2.75
N PHE A 151 7.29 -5.61 -2.28
CA PHE A 151 7.62 -6.86 -2.97
C PHE A 151 6.45 -7.83 -3.04
N THR A 152 6.44 -8.61 -4.15
CA THR A 152 5.74 -9.90 -4.27
C THR A 152 6.64 -10.89 -4.98
N PHE A 153 6.73 -12.09 -4.43
CA PHE A 153 7.55 -13.19 -4.95
C PHE A 153 6.62 -14.29 -5.49
N VAL A 154 6.58 -14.45 -6.80
CA VAL A 154 5.65 -15.39 -7.44
C VAL A 154 6.33 -16.76 -7.58
N VAL A 155 5.62 -17.80 -7.13
CA VAL A 155 6.07 -19.19 -7.15
C VAL A 155 5.56 -19.93 -8.37
N ASP A 156 4.32 -19.72 -8.74
CA ASP A 156 3.59 -20.46 -9.78
C ASP A 156 4.00 -19.99 -11.19
N SER A 157 4.45 -20.94 -12.00
CA SER A 157 4.91 -20.70 -13.37
C SER A 157 3.80 -20.77 -14.41
N ARG A 158 2.56 -21.10 -14.04
CA ARG A 158 1.42 -21.21 -14.97
C ARG A 158 1.24 -19.95 -15.80
N ASP A 159 0.94 -20.11 -17.08
CA ASP A 159 0.84 -19.03 -18.08
C ASP A 159 2.12 -18.20 -18.28
N LYS A 160 3.26 -18.68 -17.80
CA LYS A 160 4.59 -18.07 -18.02
C LYS A 160 5.39 -18.85 -19.05
N HIS A 161 6.48 -18.26 -19.52
CA HIS A 161 7.38 -18.89 -20.48
C HIS A 161 8.61 -19.51 -19.79
N ASP A 162 8.85 -19.17 -18.52
CA ASP A 162 9.96 -19.62 -17.70
C ASP A 162 9.47 -20.16 -16.34
N ASN A 163 10.32 -20.98 -15.70
CA ASN A 163 10.04 -21.45 -14.34
C ASN A 163 10.20 -20.32 -13.32
N PHE A 164 9.16 -20.07 -12.54
CA PHE A 164 9.17 -19.06 -11.48
C PHE A 164 9.72 -19.60 -10.17
N THR A 165 9.67 -20.92 -9.97
CA THR A 165 10.34 -21.59 -8.85
C THR A 165 11.77 -21.99 -9.27
N PRO A 166 12.80 -21.75 -8.42
CA PRO A 166 14.18 -22.11 -8.71
C PRO A 166 14.35 -23.60 -9.01
N ALA A 167 15.25 -23.93 -9.97
CA ALA A 167 15.46 -25.30 -10.42
C ALA A 167 15.92 -26.25 -9.29
N PHE A 168 16.72 -25.75 -8.35
CA PHE A 168 17.21 -26.56 -7.22
C PHE A 168 16.09 -27.16 -6.35
N VAL A 169 14.90 -26.54 -6.34
CA VAL A 169 13.73 -27.05 -5.60
C VAL A 169 13.19 -28.33 -6.26
N LYS A 170 13.04 -28.33 -7.58
CA LYS A 170 12.67 -29.52 -8.38
C LYS A 170 13.74 -30.60 -8.28
N ASP A 171 15.01 -30.21 -8.40
CA ASP A 171 16.16 -31.11 -8.36
C ASP A 171 16.34 -31.81 -7.00
N ALA A 172 15.92 -31.13 -5.93
CA ALA A 172 15.85 -31.72 -4.59
C ALA A 172 14.71 -32.74 -4.41
N GLY A 173 13.84 -32.89 -5.42
CA GLY A 173 12.77 -33.90 -5.43
C GLY A 173 11.40 -33.38 -4.99
N ALA A 174 11.18 -32.06 -4.94
CA ALA A 174 9.87 -31.50 -4.67
C ALA A 174 8.85 -31.96 -5.72
N LYS A 175 7.66 -32.31 -5.27
CA LYS A 175 6.55 -32.67 -6.15
C LYS A 175 5.91 -31.41 -6.72
N GLY A 176 5.49 -31.50 -7.97
CA GLY A 176 4.87 -30.42 -8.69
C GLY A 176 4.16 -30.89 -9.93
N TYR A 177 3.74 -29.94 -10.74
CA TYR A 177 3.02 -30.21 -12.00
C TYR A 177 3.59 -29.34 -13.13
N GLU A 178 3.36 -29.79 -14.35
CA GLU A 178 3.77 -29.08 -15.55
C GLU A 178 2.55 -28.45 -16.25
N THR A 179 2.76 -27.27 -16.80
CA THR A 179 1.79 -26.59 -17.66
C THR A 179 2.47 -26.13 -18.95
N VAL A 180 1.68 -25.99 -20.02
CA VAL A 180 2.16 -25.59 -21.34
C VAL A 180 1.61 -24.20 -21.68
N THR A 181 2.50 -23.29 -22.02
CA THR A 181 2.17 -21.95 -22.50
C THR A 181 2.89 -21.72 -23.84
N GLY A 182 2.14 -21.71 -24.94
CA GLY A 182 2.74 -21.65 -26.27
C GLY A 182 3.65 -22.85 -26.52
N SER A 183 4.94 -22.62 -26.73
CA SER A 183 5.96 -23.66 -26.90
C SER A 183 6.72 -24.01 -25.61
N ALA A 184 6.48 -23.28 -24.53
CA ALA A 184 7.14 -23.51 -23.25
C ALA A 184 6.40 -24.54 -22.41
N THR A 185 7.15 -25.48 -21.81
CA THR A 185 6.68 -26.33 -20.70
C THR A 185 7.32 -25.83 -19.43
N VAL A 186 6.51 -25.43 -18.48
CA VAL A 186 6.96 -24.86 -17.20
C VAL A 186 6.47 -25.70 -16.03
N TRP A 187 7.24 -25.72 -14.95
CA TRP A 187 6.97 -26.50 -13.76
C TRP A 187 6.62 -25.58 -12.58
N SER A 188 5.65 -26.02 -11.78
CA SER A 188 5.28 -25.36 -10.51
C SER A 188 5.19 -26.41 -9.40
N PRO A 189 5.64 -26.10 -8.16
CA PRO A 189 5.52 -27.02 -7.04
C PRO A 189 4.07 -27.10 -6.55
N TYR A 190 3.72 -28.22 -5.90
CA TYR A 190 2.57 -28.27 -5.04
C TYR A 190 2.89 -27.55 -3.71
N PRO A 191 2.08 -26.60 -3.24
CA PRO A 191 2.39 -25.81 -2.06
C PRO A 191 2.33 -26.61 -0.75
N ASP A 192 1.73 -27.80 -0.76
CA ASP A 192 1.72 -28.76 0.35
C ASP A 192 2.89 -29.76 0.31
N ASP A 193 3.82 -29.67 -0.64
CA ASP A 193 5.00 -30.51 -0.69
C ASP A 193 6.04 -30.08 0.36
N PRO A 194 6.52 -30.99 1.22
CA PRO A 194 7.42 -30.64 2.33
C PRO A 194 8.83 -30.21 1.87
N ILE A 195 9.28 -30.64 0.68
CA ILE A 195 10.58 -30.21 0.14
C ILE A 195 10.45 -28.78 -0.37
N PHE A 196 9.37 -28.48 -1.09
CA PHE A 196 9.06 -27.10 -1.48
C PHE A 196 8.99 -26.18 -0.26
N GLN A 197 8.20 -26.55 0.76
CA GLN A 197 8.03 -25.75 1.97
C GLN A 197 9.36 -25.46 2.65
N LYS A 198 10.23 -26.44 2.79
CA LYS A 198 11.56 -26.29 3.38
C LYS A 198 12.41 -25.22 2.68
N TYR A 199 12.45 -25.21 1.36
CA TYR A 199 13.24 -24.22 0.63
C TYR A 199 12.57 -22.85 0.58
N TYR A 200 11.26 -22.82 0.52
CA TYR A 200 10.51 -21.56 0.57
C TYR A 200 10.63 -20.87 1.92
N GLU A 201 10.57 -21.62 3.01
CA GLU A 201 10.84 -21.11 4.37
C GLU A 201 12.23 -20.47 4.46
N LYS A 202 13.28 -21.17 3.96
CA LYS A 202 14.63 -20.64 3.95
C LYS A 202 14.71 -19.29 3.20
N PHE A 203 14.06 -19.20 2.05
CA PHE A 203 13.99 -17.97 1.25
C PHE A 203 13.26 -16.85 1.98
N ILE A 204 12.09 -17.11 2.53
CA ILE A 204 11.28 -16.08 3.21
C ILE A 204 11.96 -15.57 4.49
N TYR A 205 12.64 -16.42 5.26
CA TYR A 205 13.43 -15.95 6.41
C TYR A 205 14.62 -15.09 5.97
N ALA A 206 15.33 -15.44 4.91
CA ALA A 206 16.40 -14.61 4.36
C ALA A 206 15.89 -13.24 3.87
N LEU A 207 14.68 -13.19 3.29
CA LEU A 207 14.02 -11.95 2.95
C LEU A 207 13.71 -11.12 4.19
N GLY A 208 13.18 -11.72 5.24
CA GLY A 208 12.90 -11.06 6.51
C GLY A 208 14.15 -10.45 7.15
N GLU A 209 15.26 -11.23 7.17
CA GLU A 209 16.56 -10.72 7.66
C GLU A 209 17.04 -9.48 6.88
N ARG A 210 16.79 -9.43 5.58
CA ARG A 210 17.25 -8.35 4.69
C ARG A 210 16.29 -7.16 4.62
N PHE A 211 14.97 -7.42 4.61
CA PHE A 211 13.96 -6.44 4.20
C PHE A 211 12.89 -6.13 5.27
N ASP A 212 12.96 -6.69 6.49
CA ASP A 212 12.07 -6.27 7.59
C ASP A 212 12.49 -4.91 8.16
N ASP A 213 12.65 -3.93 7.27
CA ASP A 213 13.03 -2.56 7.56
C ASP A 213 11.97 -1.57 7.04
N PRO A 214 11.08 -1.06 7.92
CA PRO A 214 10.00 -0.17 7.52
C PRO A 214 10.45 1.22 7.07
N ASP A 215 11.72 1.57 7.25
CA ASP A 215 12.28 2.79 6.69
C ASP A 215 12.59 2.64 5.20
N LYS A 216 12.83 1.41 4.73
CA LYS A 216 13.18 1.09 3.35
C LYS A 216 12.07 0.35 2.60
N VAL A 217 11.22 -0.39 3.30
CA VAL A 217 10.17 -1.23 2.71
C VAL A 217 8.80 -0.79 3.22
N GLN A 218 7.89 -0.52 2.29
CA GLN A 218 6.54 -0.07 2.57
C GLN A 218 5.62 -1.23 2.96
N PHE A 219 5.68 -2.32 2.17
CA PHE A 219 4.92 -3.54 2.43
C PHE A 219 5.51 -4.75 1.70
N ILE A 220 5.14 -5.94 2.18
CA ILE A 220 5.30 -7.21 1.48
C ILE A 220 3.91 -7.74 1.13
N SER A 221 3.64 -7.97 -0.16
CA SER A 221 2.43 -8.65 -0.59
C SER A 221 2.71 -10.15 -0.63
N GLY A 222 2.23 -10.85 0.34
CA GLY A 222 2.44 -12.29 0.49
C GLY A 222 1.14 -13.02 0.20
N THR A 223 1.15 -14.27 -0.18
CA THR A 223 2.06 -15.37 0.11
C THR A 223 2.89 -15.86 -1.10
N GLY A 224 2.77 -15.23 -2.25
CA GLY A 224 3.45 -15.66 -3.48
C GLY A 224 2.87 -16.93 -4.14
N LEU A 225 1.91 -17.59 -3.51
CA LEU A 225 1.32 -18.85 -3.94
C LEU A 225 0.15 -18.63 -4.91
N GLY A 226 -0.17 -19.67 -5.68
CA GLY A 226 -1.23 -19.64 -6.68
C GLY A 226 -0.85 -18.85 -7.93
N LYS A 227 -1.79 -18.79 -8.85
CA LYS A 227 -1.59 -18.08 -10.12
C LYS A 227 -1.25 -16.62 -9.82
N TRP A 228 -0.18 -16.13 -10.44
CA TRP A 228 0.36 -14.78 -10.28
C TRP A 228 0.79 -14.38 -8.85
N GLY A 229 0.80 -15.34 -7.91
CA GLY A 229 1.05 -15.05 -6.50
C GLY A 229 -0.16 -14.48 -5.75
N GLU A 230 -1.35 -14.55 -6.35
CA GLU A 230 -2.59 -13.94 -5.85
C GLU A 230 -3.48 -14.91 -5.06
N TYR A 231 -2.97 -16.10 -4.80
CA TYR A 231 -3.60 -17.15 -3.99
C TYR A 231 -4.94 -17.68 -4.55
N HIS A 232 -5.11 -17.71 -5.89
CA HIS A 232 -6.19 -18.40 -6.59
C HIS A 232 -5.63 -19.44 -7.56
N THR A 233 -6.48 -20.34 -8.05
CA THR A 233 -6.07 -21.43 -8.94
C THR A 233 -4.91 -22.24 -8.33
N VAL A 234 -4.98 -22.52 -7.03
CA VAL A 234 -3.96 -23.27 -6.29
C VAL A 234 -4.21 -24.76 -6.43
N TRP A 235 -3.21 -25.52 -6.84
CA TRP A 235 -3.31 -26.97 -6.94
C TRP A 235 -2.47 -27.64 -5.85
N TYR A 236 -3.10 -28.59 -5.15
CA TYR A 236 -2.49 -29.37 -4.09
C TYR A 236 -2.20 -30.79 -4.55
N TYR A 237 -1.23 -31.48 -3.94
CA TYR A 237 -0.85 -32.82 -4.33
C TYR A 237 -2.00 -33.81 -4.13
N GLY A 238 -2.30 -34.58 -5.21
CA GLY A 238 -3.33 -35.60 -5.17
C GLY A 238 -4.77 -35.08 -5.20
N THR A 239 -4.98 -33.77 -5.26
CA THR A 239 -6.32 -33.17 -5.41
C THR A 239 -6.56 -32.76 -6.86
N LYS A 240 -7.75 -33.06 -7.35
CA LYS A 240 -8.35 -32.32 -8.47
C LYS A 240 -9.28 -31.31 -7.83
N VAL A 241 -8.94 -30.15 -8.02
CA VAL A 241 -9.37 -28.88 -7.58
C VAL A 241 -10.89 -28.59 -7.63
N GLU A 242 -11.75 -29.46 -7.21
CA GLU A 242 -13.18 -29.22 -7.15
C GLU A 242 -13.75 -29.73 -5.84
N GLY A 243 -14.16 -28.81 -4.95
CA GLY A 243 -15.01 -29.09 -3.82
C GLY A 243 -14.39 -29.04 -2.42
N LYS A 244 -15.18 -29.38 -1.42
CA LYS A 244 -14.85 -29.31 0.03
C LYS A 244 -13.73 -30.28 0.47
N GLU A 245 -13.35 -31.23 -0.36
CA GLU A 245 -12.29 -32.20 -0.07
C GLU A 245 -10.91 -31.57 0.03
N GLU A 246 -10.69 -30.41 -0.61
CA GLU A 246 -9.44 -29.66 -0.53
C GLU A 246 -9.30 -28.85 0.74
N LEU A 247 -10.39 -28.53 1.43
CA LEU A 247 -10.41 -27.53 2.47
C LEU A 247 -9.40 -27.78 3.60
N PRO A 248 -9.18 -29.00 4.11
CA PRO A 248 -8.18 -29.22 5.15
C PRO A 248 -6.74 -28.92 4.68
N ILE A 249 -6.39 -29.32 3.43
CA ILE A 249 -5.06 -29.06 2.85
C ILE A 249 -4.91 -27.56 2.57
N ARG A 250 -5.92 -26.96 1.93
CA ARG A 250 -5.98 -25.52 1.65
C ARG A 250 -5.78 -24.70 2.91
N GLU A 251 -6.52 -25.01 3.97
CA GLU A 251 -6.42 -24.32 5.25
C GLU A 251 -5.06 -24.48 5.91
N SER A 252 -4.50 -25.69 5.88
CA SER A 252 -3.16 -25.98 6.41
C SER A 252 -2.06 -25.18 5.66
N VAL A 253 -2.10 -25.15 4.33
CA VAL A 253 -1.15 -24.40 3.50
C VAL A 253 -1.32 -22.90 3.69
N PHE A 254 -2.56 -22.41 3.75
CA PHE A 254 -2.84 -21.00 4.00
C PHE A 254 -2.31 -20.56 5.36
N ASP A 255 -2.55 -21.36 6.39
CA ASP A 255 -2.09 -21.09 7.75
C ASP A 255 -0.55 -21.10 7.82
N TRP A 256 0.10 -22.11 7.22
CA TRP A 256 1.55 -22.20 7.10
C TRP A 256 2.14 -20.97 6.42
N ALA A 257 1.67 -20.64 5.20
CA ALA A 257 2.23 -19.56 4.41
C ALA A 257 2.05 -18.19 5.07
N THR A 258 0.85 -17.92 5.61
CA THR A 258 0.58 -16.65 6.29
C THR A 258 1.33 -16.54 7.62
N SER A 259 1.55 -17.64 8.34
CA SER A 259 2.38 -17.66 9.55
C SER A 259 3.86 -17.43 9.22
N LEU A 260 4.38 -18.08 8.18
CA LEU A 260 5.77 -17.94 7.73
C LEU A 260 6.13 -16.46 7.46
N TYR A 261 5.30 -15.77 6.68
CA TYR A 261 5.56 -14.35 6.40
C TYR A 261 5.38 -13.49 7.66
N ALA A 262 4.37 -13.76 8.50
CA ALA A 262 4.19 -13.03 9.74
C ALA A 262 5.33 -13.28 10.76
N ASP A 263 6.01 -14.42 10.67
CA ASP A 263 7.20 -14.71 11.47
C ASP A 263 8.45 -14.04 10.93
N ALA A 264 8.62 -13.97 9.61
CA ALA A 264 9.76 -13.33 8.96
C ALA A 264 9.69 -11.80 8.99
N PHE A 265 8.49 -11.20 8.91
CA PHE A 265 8.28 -9.76 8.86
C PHE A 265 7.46 -9.29 10.07
N LYS A 266 8.13 -8.69 11.04
CA LYS A 266 7.52 -8.18 12.27
C LYS A 266 7.25 -6.68 12.24
N ARG A 267 7.99 -5.95 11.42
CA ARG A 267 8.01 -4.49 11.38
C ARG A 267 7.40 -3.92 10.10
N VAL A 268 7.59 -4.61 8.97
CA VAL A 268 7.04 -4.24 7.67
C VAL A 268 5.62 -4.76 7.53
N PRO A 269 4.64 -3.94 7.12
CA PRO A 269 3.28 -4.36 6.86
C PRO A 269 3.18 -5.49 5.83
N LEU A 270 2.32 -6.47 6.10
CA LEU A 270 2.00 -7.58 5.21
C LEU A 270 0.64 -7.35 4.56
N LEU A 271 0.50 -7.74 3.30
CA LEU A 271 -0.76 -7.69 2.56
C LEU A 271 -1.20 -9.10 2.16
N ILE A 272 -2.50 -9.35 2.22
CA ILE A 272 -3.13 -10.54 1.66
C ILE A 272 -4.17 -10.14 0.62
N ASN A 273 -4.18 -10.83 -0.52
CA ASN A 273 -5.20 -10.60 -1.53
C ASN A 273 -6.57 -11.03 -1.00
N PHE A 274 -7.60 -10.25 -1.31
CA PHE A 274 -8.98 -10.66 -1.10
C PHE A 274 -9.69 -10.80 -2.44
N HIS A 275 -10.26 -11.94 -2.66
CA HIS A 275 -11.17 -12.25 -3.76
C HIS A 275 -11.97 -13.48 -3.37
N ARG A 276 -13.07 -13.75 -4.06
CA ARG A 276 -14.06 -14.77 -3.68
C ARG A 276 -13.61 -16.23 -3.75
N TRP A 277 -12.36 -16.54 -4.16
CA TRP A 277 -11.85 -17.89 -4.36
C TRP A 277 -10.45 -18.15 -3.75
N ILE A 278 -10.16 -17.60 -2.59
CA ILE A 278 -8.86 -17.73 -1.93
C ILE A 278 -8.45 -19.19 -1.71
N GLY A 279 -7.28 -19.56 -2.21
CA GLY A 279 -6.65 -20.87 -2.02
C GLY A 279 -7.33 -22.02 -2.74
N THR A 280 -8.39 -21.77 -3.50
CA THR A 280 -9.04 -22.80 -4.30
C THR A 280 -8.32 -22.98 -5.64
N GLY A 281 -8.60 -24.08 -6.32
CA GLY A 281 -8.11 -24.24 -7.66
C GLY A 281 -8.92 -23.57 -8.74
N ARG A 282 -9.95 -22.89 -8.39
CA ARG A 282 -10.77 -22.14 -9.33
C ARG A 282 -10.10 -20.83 -9.73
N ASP A 283 -10.27 -20.49 -11.00
CA ASP A 283 -10.09 -19.14 -11.48
C ASP A 283 -11.35 -18.33 -11.18
N TRP A 284 -11.21 -17.17 -10.54
CA TRP A 284 -12.34 -16.32 -10.14
C TRP A 284 -13.01 -15.58 -11.30
N VAL A 285 -12.41 -15.65 -12.48
CA VAL A 285 -12.90 -14.96 -13.68
C VAL A 285 -14.22 -15.56 -14.12
N ASN A 286 -15.21 -14.73 -14.39
CA ASN A 286 -16.56 -15.09 -14.86
C ASN A 286 -17.40 -15.97 -13.91
N GLU A 287 -17.01 -16.09 -12.64
CA GLU A 287 -17.77 -16.79 -11.61
C GLU A 287 -18.65 -15.80 -10.84
N SER A 288 -19.96 -16.03 -10.82
CA SER A 288 -20.88 -15.24 -9.98
C SER A 288 -20.94 -15.74 -8.54
N THR A 289 -20.45 -16.95 -8.29
CA THR A 289 -20.43 -17.59 -6.97
C THR A 289 -19.16 -17.27 -6.20
N TYR A 290 -19.13 -17.61 -4.93
CA TYR A 290 -17.98 -17.46 -4.04
C TYR A 290 -17.82 -18.72 -3.19
N ASP A 291 -16.62 -18.89 -2.61
CA ASP A 291 -16.35 -19.96 -1.65
C ASP A 291 -16.66 -19.49 -0.23
N GLU A 292 -17.44 -20.26 0.51
CA GLU A 292 -17.92 -19.92 1.87
C GLU A 292 -16.77 -19.74 2.88
N ASP A 293 -15.64 -20.41 2.69
CA ASP A 293 -14.50 -20.37 3.61
C ASP A 293 -13.52 -19.24 3.33
N THR A 294 -13.64 -18.58 2.17
CA THR A 294 -12.71 -17.51 1.75
C THR A 294 -12.64 -16.37 2.76
N GLU A 295 -13.80 -15.85 3.19
CA GLU A 295 -13.83 -14.72 4.15
C GLU A 295 -13.22 -15.13 5.50
N ARG A 296 -13.45 -16.35 5.95
CA ARG A 296 -12.87 -16.90 7.18
C ARG A 296 -11.35 -17.03 7.10
N LEU A 297 -10.82 -17.52 5.97
CA LEU A 297 -9.38 -17.66 5.78
C LEU A 297 -8.69 -16.28 5.72
N ILE A 298 -9.25 -15.33 4.98
CA ILE A 298 -8.72 -13.95 4.96
C ILE A 298 -8.75 -13.35 6.38
N GLY A 299 -9.84 -13.60 7.15
CA GLY A 299 -9.94 -13.18 8.56
C GLY A 299 -8.79 -13.69 9.42
N LYS A 300 -8.38 -14.96 9.24
CA LYS A 300 -7.20 -15.54 9.94
C LYS A 300 -5.89 -14.81 9.58
N ALA A 301 -5.70 -14.41 8.31
CA ALA A 301 -4.54 -13.62 7.93
C ALA A 301 -4.58 -12.22 8.58
N VAL A 302 -5.73 -11.58 8.63
CA VAL A 302 -5.91 -10.28 9.31
C VAL A 302 -5.62 -10.37 10.80
N GLU A 303 -6.00 -11.45 11.47
CA GLU A 303 -5.66 -11.72 12.88
C GLU A 303 -4.14 -11.84 13.10
N LYS A 304 -3.40 -12.34 12.10
CA LYS A 304 -1.92 -12.35 12.08
C LYS A 304 -1.27 -11.00 11.75
N GLY A 305 -2.07 -9.95 11.51
CA GLY A 305 -1.60 -8.59 11.26
C GLY A 305 -1.54 -8.18 9.79
N TYR A 306 -2.12 -8.96 8.90
CA TYR A 306 -2.19 -8.60 7.48
C TYR A 306 -3.17 -7.44 7.23
N SER A 307 -2.82 -6.60 6.27
CA SER A 307 -3.69 -5.66 5.59
C SER A 307 -4.19 -6.27 4.27
N LEU A 308 -5.01 -5.56 3.53
CA LEU A 308 -5.74 -6.11 2.40
C LEU A 308 -5.23 -5.55 1.07
N ARG A 309 -5.21 -6.39 0.04
CA ARG A 309 -4.89 -6.02 -1.33
C ARG A 309 -5.89 -6.65 -2.29
N HIS A 310 -6.20 -5.95 -3.37
CA HIS A 310 -6.93 -6.52 -4.50
C HIS A 310 -6.31 -6.09 -5.81
N ASP A 311 -6.20 -7.02 -6.77
CA ASP A 311 -5.40 -6.84 -7.96
C ASP A 311 -6.23 -6.56 -9.23
N ALA A 312 -7.46 -6.10 -9.09
CA ALA A 312 -8.31 -5.89 -10.26
C ALA A 312 -9.45 -4.88 -10.05
N PHE A 313 -9.19 -3.79 -9.34
CA PHE A 313 -10.17 -2.72 -9.21
C PHE A 313 -10.61 -2.21 -10.60
N GLY A 314 -11.89 -1.90 -10.74
CA GLY A 314 -12.48 -1.47 -12.00
C GLY A 314 -12.63 -2.57 -13.06
N MET A 315 -12.10 -3.76 -12.80
CA MET A 315 -12.14 -4.89 -13.72
C MET A 315 -13.36 -5.77 -13.49
N HIS A 316 -14.44 -5.50 -14.17
CA HIS A 316 -15.52 -6.48 -14.25
C HIS A 316 -15.11 -7.64 -15.18
N PRO A 317 -15.17 -8.92 -14.77
CA PRO A 317 -15.83 -9.47 -13.60
C PRO A 317 -14.90 -9.77 -12.40
N TYR A 318 -13.66 -9.35 -12.40
CA TYR A 318 -12.70 -9.65 -11.31
C TYR A 318 -13.07 -8.96 -10.01
N TYR A 319 -13.40 -7.66 -10.07
CA TYR A 319 -13.88 -6.88 -8.93
C TYR A 319 -15.40 -6.77 -9.00
N GLY A 320 -16.07 -7.81 -8.49
CA GLY A 320 -17.53 -7.94 -8.52
C GLY A 320 -18.21 -7.50 -7.22
N ASN A 321 -19.48 -7.91 -7.06
CA ASN A 321 -20.27 -7.52 -5.89
C ASN A 321 -19.69 -8.06 -4.58
N TRP A 322 -19.18 -9.31 -4.59
CA TRP A 322 -18.58 -9.89 -3.38
C TRP A 322 -17.37 -9.08 -2.89
N GLU A 323 -16.49 -8.67 -3.80
CA GLU A 323 -15.31 -7.89 -3.48
C GLU A 323 -15.68 -6.49 -2.98
N ARG A 324 -16.68 -5.84 -3.57
CA ARG A 324 -17.21 -4.55 -3.10
C ARG A 324 -17.80 -4.66 -1.70
N GLU A 325 -18.65 -5.67 -1.46
CA GLU A 325 -19.23 -5.92 -0.13
C GLU A 325 -18.17 -6.26 0.90
N PHE A 326 -17.15 -7.04 0.53
CA PHE A 326 -16.03 -7.34 1.40
C PHE A 326 -15.24 -6.08 1.77
N ALA A 327 -14.91 -5.23 0.80
CA ALA A 327 -14.24 -3.96 1.06
C ALA A 327 -15.05 -3.06 2.01
N GLN A 328 -16.40 -3.02 1.87
CA GLN A 328 -17.27 -2.26 2.78
C GLN A 328 -17.23 -2.76 4.22
N LYS A 329 -16.96 -4.06 4.44
CA LYS A 329 -16.81 -4.61 5.80
C LYS A 329 -15.47 -4.23 6.46
N TRP A 330 -14.43 -3.95 5.66
CA TRP A 330 -13.06 -3.86 6.12
C TRP A 330 -12.43 -2.46 6.05
N PHE A 331 -12.91 -1.54 5.23
CA PHE A 331 -12.36 -0.18 5.21
C PHE A 331 -12.43 0.45 6.61
N TYR A 332 -11.45 1.27 6.95
CA TYR A 332 -11.19 1.83 8.28
C TYR A 332 -10.86 0.81 9.39
N LYS A 333 -10.89 -0.48 9.10
CA LYS A 333 -10.43 -1.53 10.04
C LYS A 333 -9.06 -2.07 9.65
N ARG A 334 -8.82 -2.17 8.35
CA ARG A 334 -7.52 -2.52 7.76
C ARG A 334 -7.31 -1.70 6.48
N PRO A 335 -6.08 -1.26 6.20
CA PRO A 335 -5.78 -0.60 4.92
C PRO A 335 -6.11 -1.53 3.76
N ILE A 336 -6.64 -0.95 2.69
CA ILE A 336 -6.86 -1.62 1.41
C ILE A 336 -5.93 -0.98 0.40
N ILE A 337 -5.14 -1.81 -0.29
CA ILE A 337 -4.26 -1.41 -1.37
C ILE A 337 -4.85 -1.90 -2.68
N MET A 338 -4.95 -1.03 -3.64
CA MET A 338 -5.47 -1.33 -4.97
C MET A 338 -4.32 -1.58 -5.95
N GLU A 339 -4.39 -2.68 -6.68
CA GLU A 339 -3.70 -2.86 -7.96
C GLU A 339 -4.72 -2.83 -9.09
N GLY A 340 -4.43 -2.09 -10.16
CA GLY A 340 -5.25 -2.09 -11.36
C GLY A 340 -5.03 -3.34 -12.21
N GLY A 341 -5.91 -3.55 -13.18
CA GLY A 341 -5.76 -4.65 -14.12
C GLY A 341 -4.95 -4.29 -15.37
N TRP A 342 -4.75 -5.28 -16.24
CA TRP A 342 -4.23 -5.08 -17.58
C TRP A 342 -5.34 -4.58 -18.51
N VAL A 343 -5.31 -3.30 -18.83
CA VAL A 343 -6.36 -2.62 -19.59
C VAL A 343 -5.96 -2.46 -21.05
N VAL A 344 -4.76 -1.93 -21.29
CA VAL A 344 -4.31 -1.54 -22.63
C VAL A 344 -4.07 -2.75 -23.53
N GLY A 345 -3.55 -3.85 -22.98
CA GLY A 345 -3.14 -5.02 -23.75
C GLY A 345 -4.21 -6.09 -23.92
N THR A 346 -5.24 -6.13 -23.10
CA THR A 346 -6.18 -7.26 -23.08
C THR A 346 -7.55 -6.95 -23.66
N HIS A 347 -7.93 -5.70 -23.77
CA HIS A 347 -9.23 -5.23 -24.26
C HIS A 347 -10.47 -5.86 -23.59
N ARG A 348 -10.30 -6.56 -22.46
CA ARG A 348 -11.37 -7.27 -21.77
C ARG A 348 -12.52 -6.38 -21.33
N TYR A 349 -12.22 -5.13 -21.13
CA TYR A 349 -13.17 -4.12 -20.65
C TYR A 349 -13.93 -3.44 -21.77
N TRP A 350 -13.41 -3.50 -22.97
CA TRP A 350 -14.02 -2.93 -24.15
C TRP A 350 -15.31 -3.66 -24.56
N THR A 351 -15.45 -4.92 -24.13
CA THR A 351 -16.58 -5.79 -24.42
C THR A 351 -17.44 -6.08 -23.19
N ASP A 352 -17.37 -5.21 -22.18
CA ASP A 352 -18.19 -5.29 -20.99
C ASP A 352 -19.69 -5.31 -21.36
N SER A 353 -20.40 -6.35 -20.89
CA SER A 353 -21.83 -6.54 -21.19
C SER A 353 -22.72 -5.44 -20.63
N GLU A 354 -22.24 -4.67 -19.67
CA GLU A 354 -22.94 -3.51 -19.10
C GLU A 354 -22.72 -2.23 -19.91
N GLY A 355 -21.85 -2.23 -20.91
CA GLY A 355 -21.57 -1.08 -21.77
C GLY A 355 -20.89 0.10 -21.06
N LYS A 356 -20.22 -0.17 -19.95
CA LYS A 356 -19.55 0.88 -19.16
C LYS A 356 -18.27 1.38 -19.80
N TYR A 357 -17.59 0.50 -20.55
CA TYR A 357 -16.27 0.76 -21.10
C TYR A 357 -16.33 0.72 -22.63
N ARG A 358 -15.85 1.79 -23.26
CA ARG A 358 -15.84 1.91 -24.71
C ARG A 358 -14.50 1.44 -25.28
N GLU A 359 -14.54 0.73 -26.41
CA GLU A 359 -13.33 0.34 -27.11
C GLU A 359 -12.48 1.56 -27.52
N GLY A 360 -11.18 1.50 -27.27
CA GLY A 360 -10.24 2.62 -27.55
C GLY A 360 -10.27 3.76 -26.54
N HIS A 361 -11.02 3.60 -25.42
CA HIS A 361 -11.17 4.60 -24.37
C HIS A 361 -10.64 4.09 -23.02
N PRO A 362 -9.31 3.95 -22.82
CA PRO A 362 -8.75 3.47 -21.56
C PRO A 362 -9.13 4.34 -20.35
N GLU A 363 -9.44 5.61 -20.57
CA GLU A 363 -9.94 6.51 -19.54
C GLU A 363 -11.25 6.04 -18.89
N ASP A 364 -12.09 5.29 -19.61
CA ASP A 364 -13.32 4.74 -19.03
C ASP A 364 -12.99 3.71 -17.94
N VAL A 365 -11.98 2.87 -18.17
CA VAL A 365 -11.51 1.91 -17.17
C VAL A 365 -10.82 2.61 -16.00
N ARG A 366 -9.96 3.62 -16.29
CA ARG A 366 -9.31 4.40 -15.23
C ARG A 366 -10.32 5.09 -14.32
N ASN A 367 -11.41 5.62 -14.87
CA ASN A 367 -12.52 6.14 -14.06
C ASN A 367 -13.20 5.05 -13.20
N GLY A 368 -13.37 3.84 -13.75
CA GLY A 368 -13.92 2.70 -13.00
C GLY A 368 -13.00 2.28 -11.85
N GLU A 369 -11.71 2.14 -12.10
CA GLU A 369 -10.70 1.83 -11.08
C GLU A 369 -10.69 2.87 -9.96
N PHE A 370 -10.70 4.16 -10.34
CA PHE A 370 -10.69 5.26 -9.38
C PHE A 370 -11.97 5.28 -8.52
N LYS A 371 -13.13 5.05 -9.13
CA LYS A 371 -14.42 4.98 -8.44
C LYS A 371 -14.46 3.82 -7.43
N ASP A 372 -14.07 2.62 -7.88
CA ASP A 372 -14.03 1.45 -7.00
C ASP A 372 -13.03 1.65 -5.85
N ALA A 373 -11.88 2.28 -6.12
CA ALA A 373 -10.88 2.63 -5.12
C ALA A 373 -11.42 3.63 -4.07
N GLN A 374 -12.15 4.64 -4.53
CA GLN A 374 -12.81 5.62 -3.65
C GLN A 374 -13.87 4.97 -2.77
N GLU A 375 -14.73 4.12 -3.36
CA GLU A 375 -15.78 3.40 -2.64
C GLU A 375 -15.20 2.40 -1.61
N ALA A 376 -14.05 1.80 -1.91
CA ALA A 376 -13.33 0.92 -0.99
C ALA A 376 -12.45 1.68 0.02
N HIS A 377 -12.40 3.00 -0.02
CA HIS A 377 -11.58 3.85 0.84
C HIS A 377 -10.10 3.43 0.85
N VAL A 378 -9.54 3.12 -0.32
CA VAL A 378 -8.18 2.59 -0.41
C VAL A 378 -7.12 3.58 0.11
N ASN A 379 -6.08 3.04 0.70
CA ASN A 379 -4.93 3.81 1.16
C ASN A 379 -3.93 4.09 0.03
N MET A 380 -3.75 3.14 -0.88
CA MET A 380 -2.78 3.24 -1.97
C MET A 380 -3.40 2.74 -3.28
N MET A 381 -3.03 3.34 -4.39
CA MET A 381 -3.35 2.90 -5.76
C MET A 381 -2.08 2.59 -6.53
N ASP A 382 -2.16 1.68 -7.50
CA ASP A 382 -1.04 1.21 -8.30
C ASP A 382 -1.19 1.65 -9.75
N PHE A 383 -0.12 2.20 -10.33
CA PHE A 383 -0.08 2.60 -11.74
C PHE A 383 0.03 1.43 -12.71
N ARG A 384 0.34 0.21 -12.23
CA ARG A 384 0.85 -0.88 -13.07
C ARG A 384 2.17 -0.49 -13.75
N ILE A 385 2.47 -1.07 -14.89
CA ILE A 385 3.76 -0.94 -15.56
C ILE A 385 3.61 -0.59 -17.05
N GLY A 386 4.56 0.18 -17.59
CA GLY A 386 4.64 0.50 -19.01
C GLY A 386 3.39 1.25 -19.53
N ASN A 387 2.78 0.75 -20.58
CA ASN A 387 1.60 1.37 -21.19
C ASN A 387 0.43 1.55 -20.22
N GLU A 388 0.33 0.72 -19.19
CA GLU A 388 -0.69 0.90 -18.15
C GLU A 388 -0.41 2.19 -17.37
N THR A 389 0.83 2.44 -16.96
CA THR A 389 1.24 3.70 -16.31
C THR A 389 1.01 4.89 -17.25
N GLU A 390 1.42 4.77 -18.51
CA GLU A 390 1.26 5.83 -19.51
C GLU A 390 -0.20 6.25 -19.69
N THR A 391 -1.16 5.34 -19.58
CA THR A 391 -2.59 5.69 -19.70
C THR A 391 -3.10 6.51 -18.52
N TRP A 392 -2.60 6.29 -17.30
CA TRP A 392 -2.92 7.12 -16.14
C TRP A 392 -2.49 8.58 -16.37
N PHE A 393 -1.26 8.78 -16.83
CA PHE A 393 -0.73 10.12 -17.08
C PHE A 393 -1.26 10.74 -18.39
N GLY A 394 -1.23 9.98 -19.47
CA GLY A 394 -1.59 10.47 -20.79
C GLY A 394 -3.09 10.61 -21.07
N LYS A 395 -3.96 9.99 -20.27
CA LYS A 395 -5.42 9.99 -20.46
C LYS A 395 -6.22 10.43 -19.24
N SER A 396 -5.70 10.25 -18.03
CA SER A 396 -6.44 10.44 -16.77
C SER A 396 -5.57 11.12 -15.70
N PHE A 397 -4.75 12.09 -16.09
CA PHE A 397 -3.83 12.77 -15.18
C PHE A 397 -4.55 13.56 -14.09
N ASP A 398 -5.75 14.04 -14.37
CA ASP A 398 -6.63 14.63 -13.36
C ASP A 398 -6.92 13.66 -12.20
N LEU A 399 -7.14 12.37 -12.50
CA LEU A 399 -7.34 11.34 -11.47
C LEU A 399 -6.05 11.07 -10.68
N VAL A 400 -4.89 11.11 -11.34
CA VAL A 400 -3.59 11.00 -10.65
C VAL A 400 -3.45 12.09 -9.60
N LYS A 401 -3.73 13.34 -9.97
CA LYS A 401 -3.69 14.50 -9.07
C LYS A 401 -4.76 14.40 -7.97
N ARG A 402 -5.97 14.00 -8.34
CA ARG A 402 -7.06 13.86 -7.36
C ARG A 402 -6.73 12.83 -6.29
N PHE A 403 -6.11 11.71 -6.65
CA PHE A 403 -5.74 10.72 -5.63
C PHE A 403 -4.75 11.27 -4.60
N VAL A 404 -3.72 12.00 -5.01
CA VAL A 404 -2.79 12.62 -4.06
C VAL A 404 -3.41 13.75 -3.22
N GLN A 405 -4.55 14.28 -3.64
CA GLN A 405 -5.29 15.32 -2.92
C GLN A 405 -6.41 14.77 -2.01
N GLU A 406 -7.04 13.67 -2.41
CA GLU A 406 -8.27 13.13 -1.82
C GLU A 406 -8.10 11.70 -1.29
N GLY A 407 -7.16 10.92 -1.88
CA GLY A 407 -6.94 9.51 -1.55
C GLY A 407 -6.12 9.30 -0.27
N GLY A 408 -6.02 8.03 0.15
CA GLY A 408 -5.30 7.68 1.36
C GLY A 408 -5.75 8.48 2.58
N TYR A 409 -4.81 8.96 3.38
CA TYR A 409 -5.11 9.83 4.52
C TYR A 409 -4.34 11.15 4.44
N ARG A 410 -5.00 12.23 4.85
CA ARG A 410 -4.44 13.58 4.96
C ARG A 410 -4.88 14.16 6.29
N LEU A 411 -4.01 14.05 7.29
CA LEU A 411 -4.26 14.49 8.64
C LEU A 411 -3.82 15.93 8.81
N TYR A 412 -4.61 16.73 9.52
CA TYR A 412 -4.21 18.07 9.92
C TYR A 412 -4.88 18.47 11.24
N PRO A 413 -4.25 19.33 12.05
CA PRO A 413 -4.86 19.92 13.20
C PRO A 413 -5.83 21.01 12.72
N SER A 414 -7.13 20.78 12.86
CA SER A 414 -8.14 21.74 12.39
C SER A 414 -8.24 22.97 13.30
N LYS A 415 -8.03 22.77 14.60
CA LYS A 415 -8.04 23.84 15.60
C LYS A 415 -7.04 23.52 16.71
N VAL A 416 -6.44 24.55 17.29
CA VAL A 416 -5.62 24.44 18.50
C VAL A 416 -5.94 25.61 19.42
N SER A 417 -6.32 25.31 20.67
CA SER A 417 -6.46 26.28 21.74
C SER A 417 -5.20 26.27 22.60
N LEU A 418 -4.50 27.37 22.66
CA LEU A 418 -3.20 27.49 23.33
C LEU A 418 -3.10 28.81 24.09
N PRO A 419 -2.33 28.85 25.20
CA PRO A 419 -2.16 30.08 25.96
C PRO A 419 -1.36 31.12 25.16
N THR A 420 -1.79 32.38 25.24
CA THR A 420 -1.10 33.51 24.60
C THR A 420 0.22 33.84 25.25
N THR A 421 0.38 33.47 26.52
CA THR A 421 1.63 33.66 27.31
C THR A 421 1.84 32.46 28.20
N MET A 422 3.11 32.07 28.39
CA MET A 422 3.49 30.99 29.30
C MET A 422 4.60 31.47 30.20
N GLU A 423 4.51 31.18 31.51
CA GLU A 423 5.60 31.37 32.44
C GLU A 423 6.52 30.15 32.44
N ASN A 424 7.79 30.39 32.66
CA ASN A 424 8.77 29.31 32.74
C ASN A 424 8.43 28.34 33.90
N ASN A 425 8.51 27.05 33.66
CA ASN A 425 8.19 25.97 34.62
C ASN A 425 6.73 25.93 35.11
N THR A 426 5.78 26.45 34.35
CA THR A 426 4.35 26.26 34.61
C THR A 426 3.76 25.25 33.67
N SER A 427 2.75 24.51 34.17
CA SER A 427 1.93 23.64 33.31
C SER A 427 0.86 24.47 32.62
N VAL A 428 0.63 24.21 31.37
CA VAL A 428 -0.45 24.81 30.56
C VAL A 428 -1.32 23.74 29.96
N THR A 429 -2.57 24.05 29.71
CA THR A 429 -3.49 23.12 29.04
C THR A 429 -3.64 23.52 27.58
N LEU A 430 -3.43 22.57 26.67
CA LEU A 430 -3.72 22.70 25.24
C LEU A 430 -4.95 21.91 24.90
N VAL A 431 -5.81 22.46 24.02
CA VAL A 431 -6.89 21.69 23.40
C VAL A 431 -6.62 21.65 21.91
N HIS A 432 -6.62 20.48 21.31
CA HIS A 432 -6.30 20.34 19.90
C HIS A 432 -7.32 19.43 19.21
N TYR A 433 -7.63 19.77 17.96
CA TYR A 433 -8.63 19.12 17.16
C TYR A 433 -7.99 18.61 15.87
N TRP A 434 -8.35 17.40 15.46
CA TRP A 434 -7.77 16.75 14.30
C TRP A 434 -8.82 16.27 13.34
N LYS A 435 -8.53 16.41 12.04
CA LYS A 435 -9.32 15.89 10.95
C LYS A 435 -8.46 15.09 9.99
N ASN A 436 -9.10 14.12 9.36
CA ASN A 436 -8.61 13.47 8.15
C ASN A 436 -9.49 13.92 6.98
N ILE A 437 -8.87 14.47 5.94
CA ILE A 437 -9.56 14.92 4.72
C ILE A 437 -9.31 14.01 3.52
N GLY A 438 -8.56 12.91 3.72
CA GLY A 438 -8.45 11.82 2.76
C GLY A 438 -9.57 10.80 2.97
N TRP A 439 -9.91 10.03 1.93
CA TRP A 439 -10.95 9.00 2.04
C TRP A 439 -10.51 7.71 2.72
N GLY A 440 -9.19 7.44 2.77
CA GLY A 440 -8.62 6.36 3.55
C GLY A 440 -8.42 6.74 5.02
N TYR A 441 -7.60 6.00 5.74
CA TYR A 441 -7.32 6.31 7.15
C TYR A 441 -5.86 6.03 7.50
N CYS A 442 -5.37 6.66 8.58
CA CYS A 442 -4.02 6.41 9.10
C CYS A 442 -4.04 5.12 9.94
N PRO A 443 -3.40 4.04 9.50
CA PRO A 443 -3.64 2.72 10.09
C PRO A 443 -2.79 2.44 11.35
N THR A 444 -2.83 3.32 12.35
CA THR A 444 -2.10 3.15 13.63
C THR A 444 -2.58 1.94 14.44
N ASN A 445 -3.72 1.34 14.06
CA ASN A 445 -4.24 0.10 14.62
C ASN A 445 -3.59 -1.18 14.03
N MET A 446 -2.71 -1.06 13.03
CA MET A 446 -1.91 -2.21 12.57
C MET A 446 -0.88 -2.62 13.63
N PRO A 447 -0.64 -3.91 13.84
CA PRO A 447 0.38 -4.37 14.79
C PRO A 447 1.77 -3.78 14.53
N GLN A 448 2.17 -3.67 13.25
CA GLN A 448 3.46 -3.11 12.82
C GLN A 448 3.60 -1.60 13.11
N TRP A 449 2.47 -0.91 13.32
CA TRP A 449 2.45 0.53 13.61
C TRP A 449 2.06 0.89 15.05
N LYS A 450 1.87 -0.10 15.89
CA LYS A 450 1.52 0.12 17.30
C LYS A 450 2.55 1.03 17.97
N ASN A 451 2.08 2.15 18.51
CA ASN A 451 2.88 3.19 19.16
C ASN A 451 3.96 3.86 18.27
N LYS A 452 3.91 3.67 16.95
CA LYS A 452 4.92 4.22 16.03
C LYS A 452 4.69 5.70 15.71
N TYR A 453 3.44 6.12 15.58
CA TYR A 453 3.06 7.49 15.22
C TYR A 453 2.23 8.11 16.33
N LYS A 454 2.65 9.28 16.81
CA LYS A 454 2.02 10.01 17.90
C LYS A 454 1.92 11.50 17.56
N VAL A 455 0.98 12.19 18.19
CA VAL A 455 0.92 13.65 18.14
C VAL A 455 2.00 14.23 19.04
N ALA A 456 2.72 15.21 18.53
CA ALA A 456 3.73 15.91 19.31
C ALA A 456 3.61 17.43 19.11
N PHE A 457 3.85 18.17 20.19
CA PHE A 457 3.98 19.63 20.20
C PHE A 457 5.43 19.99 20.43
N ALA A 458 5.96 20.90 19.62
CA ALA A 458 7.34 21.36 19.75
C ALA A 458 7.41 22.85 20.01
N LEU A 459 8.19 23.26 21.00
CA LEU A 459 8.60 24.65 21.18
C LEU A 459 9.86 24.90 20.36
N LEU A 460 9.78 25.88 19.47
CA LEU A 460 10.91 26.25 18.60
C LEU A 460 11.56 27.53 19.08
N ASP A 461 12.86 27.63 18.88
CA ASP A 461 13.57 28.87 18.97
C ASP A 461 13.11 29.85 17.89
N THR A 462 12.67 31.03 18.24
CA THR A 462 12.07 32.01 17.33
C THR A 462 13.00 32.54 16.23
N LYS A 463 14.33 32.41 16.41
CA LYS A 463 15.33 32.89 15.46
C LYS A 463 15.88 31.79 14.57
N THR A 464 16.07 30.59 15.13
CA THR A 464 16.75 29.50 14.45
C THR A 464 15.79 28.40 14.01
N GLU A 465 14.53 28.43 14.48
CA GLU A 465 13.50 27.41 14.30
C GLU A 465 13.90 26.00 14.82
N ASN A 466 15.00 25.93 15.59
CA ASN A 466 15.42 24.69 16.21
C ASN A 466 14.46 24.29 17.33
N VAL A 467 14.13 22.98 17.39
CA VAL A 467 13.34 22.41 18.47
C VAL A 467 14.10 22.57 19.80
N LYS A 468 13.48 23.23 20.77
CA LYS A 468 14.00 23.39 22.16
C LYS A 468 13.39 22.33 23.07
N PHE A 469 12.10 22.08 22.96
CA PHE A 469 11.37 21.08 23.73
C PHE A 469 10.34 20.40 22.85
N MET A 470 10.06 19.14 23.17
CA MET A 470 9.04 18.35 22.51
C MET A 470 8.17 17.67 23.56
N PHE A 471 6.87 17.74 23.37
CA PHE A 471 5.85 17.12 24.22
C PHE A 471 5.04 16.17 23.37
N VAL A 472 4.88 14.92 23.80
CA VAL A 472 4.12 13.90 23.06
C VAL A 472 2.81 13.67 23.79
N ASP A 473 1.71 13.79 23.06
CA ASP A 473 0.39 13.35 23.54
C ASP A 473 0.15 11.91 23.09
N ASP A 474 0.04 11.01 24.05
CA ASP A 474 -0.19 9.58 23.82
C ASP A 474 -1.67 9.20 23.68
N LYS A 475 -2.59 10.14 23.91
CA LYS A 475 -4.05 9.91 23.87
C LYS A 475 -4.59 9.78 22.43
N PRO A 476 -4.14 10.60 21.46
CA PRO A 476 -4.68 10.54 20.10
C PRO A 476 -4.33 9.23 19.40
N GLU A 477 -5.34 8.59 18.82
CA GLU A 477 -5.19 7.44 17.94
C GLU A 477 -5.63 7.84 16.52
N ALA A 478 -4.67 8.02 15.62
CA ALA A 478 -4.93 8.55 14.28
C ALA A 478 -5.81 7.62 13.41
N CYS A 479 -5.93 6.34 13.74
CA CYS A 479 -6.87 5.43 13.08
C CYS A 479 -8.34 5.76 13.33
N ASP A 480 -8.64 6.58 14.36
CA ASP A 480 -10.00 7.04 14.66
C ASP A 480 -10.37 8.33 13.91
N TRP A 481 -9.39 8.94 13.20
CA TRP A 481 -9.62 10.14 12.41
C TRP A 481 -10.04 9.75 11.00
N ILE A 482 -11.34 9.61 10.84
CA ILE A 482 -11.95 9.21 9.57
C ILE A 482 -12.64 10.41 8.90
N LEU A 483 -12.80 10.33 7.59
CA LEU A 483 -13.35 11.41 6.78
C LEU A 483 -14.60 12.04 7.39
N GLY A 484 -14.59 13.36 7.57
CA GLY A 484 -15.71 14.17 8.05
C GLY A 484 -15.84 14.28 9.56
N ASN A 485 -15.04 13.51 10.34
CA ASN A 485 -15.10 13.57 11.80
C ASN A 485 -13.96 14.42 12.37
N GLU A 486 -14.29 15.37 13.24
CA GLU A 486 -13.30 16.09 14.05
C GLU A 486 -13.13 15.39 15.40
N LYS A 487 -11.91 15.25 15.85
CA LYS A 487 -11.57 14.65 17.16
C LYS A 487 -10.88 15.66 18.03
N GLU A 488 -11.39 15.84 19.24
CA GLU A 488 -10.89 16.76 20.26
C GLU A 488 -10.03 16.00 21.29
N TYR A 489 -8.94 16.62 21.71
CA TYR A 489 -8.04 16.13 22.76
C TYR A 489 -7.62 17.27 23.68
N ILE A 490 -7.48 16.95 24.96
CA ILE A 490 -6.96 17.85 25.99
C ILE A 490 -5.60 17.31 26.44
N PHE A 491 -4.57 18.13 26.30
CA PHE A 491 -3.18 17.82 26.66
C PHE A 491 -2.63 18.75 27.71
#